data_090854edf9443098c42bb6918a0a56ee
#
_entry.id   090854edf9443098c42bb6918a0a56ee
#
_cell.length_a   1.000
_cell.length_b   1.000
_cell.length_c   1.000
_cell.angle_alpha   90.00
_cell.angle_beta   90.00
_cell.angle_gamma   90.00
#
_symmetry.space_group_name_H-M   'P 1'
#
loop_
_entity.id
_entity.type
_entity.pdbx_description
1 polymer ?
#
loop_
_entity_poly.entity_id
_entity_poly.type
_entity_poly.pdbx_seq_one_letter_code
_entity_poly.pdbx_strand_id
1 'polypeptide(L)'
;MDHYGLILSVGLIPENELSLDEGVTLDARTKGATVDEYFQTDRPGIFAAGNVLHVHDLVDFVSMEAEKLADSAARYIKEGKLPACEIQVKTDKNINHTVPQRISGTEDCCLSLRVNRPFKDCVLVVSH
;
A
#
# COMPACT_ATOMS: atom_id res chain seq x y z
N MET A 1 -30.53 26.65 -27.54
CA MET A 1 -29.52 27.00 -26.52
C MET A 1 -28.45 25.89 -26.49
N ASP A 2 -27.22 26.29 -26.71
CA ASP A 2 -26.11 25.35 -26.70
C ASP A 2 -25.64 25.10 -25.27
N HIS A 3 -25.45 23.84 -24.93
CA HIS A 3 -24.91 23.45 -23.64
C HIS A 3 -23.52 22.88 -23.82
N TYR A 4 -22.59 23.42 -23.06
CA TYR A 4 -21.21 22.93 -23.03
C TYR A 4 -20.94 22.26 -21.68
N GLY A 5 -20.33 21.10 -21.73
CA GLY A 5 -19.92 20.37 -20.56
C GLY A 5 -18.45 19.96 -20.63
N LEU A 6 -17.86 19.74 -19.47
CA LEU A 6 -16.50 19.21 -19.36
C LEU A 6 -16.57 17.87 -18.66
N ILE A 7 -16.03 16.84 -19.32
CA ILE A 7 -15.88 15.52 -18.73
C ILE A 7 -14.41 15.31 -18.41
N LEU A 8 -14.10 15.08 -17.14
CA LEU A 8 -12.73 14.81 -16.67
C LEU A 8 -12.56 13.33 -16.37
N SER A 9 -11.50 12.74 -16.93
CA SER A 9 -11.10 11.38 -16.67
C SER A 9 -9.58 11.34 -16.51
N VAL A 10 -9.11 11.85 -15.38
CA VAL A 10 -7.69 12.15 -15.14
C VAL A 10 -6.95 11.05 -14.38
N GLY A 11 -7.58 9.91 -14.15
CA GLY A 11 -7.02 8.78 -13.44
C GLY A 11 -7.60 8.60 -12.05
N LEU A 12 -6.97 7.70 -11.29
CA LEU A 12 -7.41 7.32 -9.96
C LEU A 12 -6.45 7.85 -8.91
N ILE A 13 -7.00 8.19 -7.74
CA ILE A 13 -6.25 8.45 -6.51
C ILE A 13 -6.85 7.61 -5.38
N PRO A 14 -6.05 7.17 -4.39
CA PRO A 14 -6.58 6.49 -3.22
C PRO A 14 -7.58 7.36 -2.45
N GLU A 15 -8.75 6.80 -2.16
CA GLU A 15 -9.79 7.45 -1.36
C GLU A 15 -9.65 7.01 0.10
N ASN A 16 -9.32 7.93 0.98
CA ASN A 16 -8.97 7.62 2.37
C ASN A 16 -9.70 8.48 3.40
N GLU A 17 -10.89 8.97 3.09
CA GLU A 17 -11.67 9.78 4.01
C GLU A 17 -11.95 9.04 5.31
N LEU A 18 -12.41 7.78 5.22
CA LEU A 18 -12.67 6.93 6.38
C LEU A 18 -11.39 6.61 7.16
N SER A 19 -10.28 6.40 6.46
CA SER A 19 -8.98 6.14 7.11
C SER A 19 -8.52 7.33 7.93
N LEU A 20 -8.71 8.54 7.41
CA LEU A 20 -8.39 9.78 8.13
C LEU A 20 -9.27 9.97 9.36
N ASP A 21 -10.56 9.67 9.26
CA ASP A 21 -11.50 9.76 10.39
C ASP A 21 -11.10 8.83 11.54
N GLU A 22 -10.54 7.67 11.21
CA GLU A 22 -10.02 6.71 12.20
C GLU A 22 -8.58 7.03 12.66
N GLY A 23 -8.01 8.10 12.19
CA GLY A 23 -6.67 8.53 12.58
C GLY A 23 -5.54 7.69 11.99
N VAL A 24 -5.78 7.04 10.86
CA VAL A 24 -4.75 6.28 10.13
C VAL A 24 -3.79 7.24 9.45
N THR A 25 -2.48 6.97 9.57
CA THR A 25 -1.46 7.77 8.90
C THR A 25 -1.41 7.43 7.41
N LEU A 26 -1.42 8.44 6.57
CA LEU A 26 -1.27 8.29 5.12
C LEU A 26 0.18 8.47 4.70
N ASP A 27 0.58 7.69 3.70
CA ASP A 27 1.87 7.85 3.04
C ASP A 27 1.80 9.00 2.02
N ALA A 28 2.77 9.90 2.07
CA ALA A 28 2.79 11.08 1.22
C ALA A 28 2.97 10.74 -0.27
N ARG A 29 3.56 9.60 -0.59
CA ARG A 29 3.84 9.18 -1.98
C ARG A 29 2.72 8.37 -2.59
N THR A 30 2.21 7.36 -1.86
CA THR A 30 1.09 6.55 -2.36
C THR A 30 -0.25 7.27 -2.25
N LYS A 31 -0.36 8.22 -1.31
CA LYS A 31 -1.61 8.87 -0.88
C LYS A 31 -2.59 7.92 -0.18
N GLY A 32 -2.16 6.68 0.05
CA GLY A 32 -2.92 5.67 0.77
C GLY A 32 -2.40 5.49 2.19
N ALA A 33 -3.04 4.60 2.94
CA ALA A 33 -2.63 4.29 4.31
C ALA A 33 -1.22 3.70 4.35
N THR A 34 -0.45 4.06 5.37
CA THR A 34 0.82 3.39 5.71
C THR A 34 0.49 2.02 6.29
N VAL A 35 1.04 0.97 5.73
CA VAL A 35 0.80 -0.41 6.18
C VAL A 35 2.08 -1.18 6.43
N ASP A 36 1.98 -2.24 7.22
CA ASP A 36 3.02 -3.24 7.40
C ASP A 36 2.85 -4.42 6.42
N GLU A 37 3.70 -5.43 6.54
CA GLU A 37 3.68 -6.62 5.66
C GLU A 37 2.40 -7.45 5.77
N TYR A 38 1.58 -7.23 6.79
CA TYR A 38 0.28 -7.87 7.00
C TYR A 38 -0.89 -7.03 6.53
N PHE A 39 -0.64 -5.90 5.86
CA PHE A 39 -1.63 -4.90 5.45
C PHE A 39 -2.34 -4.22 6.62
N GLN A 40 -1.81 -4.33 7.84
CA GLN A 40 -2.31 -3.59 8.98
C GLN A 40 -1.75 -2.17 8.97
N THR A 41 -2.64 -1.21 9.21
CA THR A 41 -2.26 0.20 9.33
C THR A 41 -1.55 0.47 10.66
N ASP A 42 -1.20 1.72 10.92
CA ASP A 42 -0.67 2.13 12.22
C ASP A 42 -1.71 2.10 13.35
N ARG A 43 -2.98 1.81 13.01
CA ARG A 43 -4.06 1.55 13.98
C ARG A 43 -4.31 0.06 14.09
N PRO A 44 -4.06 -0.57 15.26
CA PRO A 44 -4.29 -1.99 15.44
C PRO A 44 -5.71 -2.42 15.09
N GLY A 45 -5.83 -3.49 14.30
CA GLY A 45 -7.13 -4.02 13.87
C GLY A 45 -7.72 -3.34 12.64
N ILE A 46 -7.07 -2.31 12.11
CA ILE A 46 -7.47 -1.64 10.87
C ILE A 46 -6.50 -2.02 9.76
N PHE A 47 -7.06 -2.61 8.70
CA PHE A 47 -6.32 -3.13 7.55
C PHE A 47 -6.71 -2.35 6.29
N ALA A 48 -5.78 -2.24 5.34
CA ALA A 48 -6.04 -1.59 4.05
C ALA A 48 -5.37 -2.37 2.92
N ALA A 49 -6.08 -2.52 1.81
CA ALA A 49 -5.56 -3.12 0.58
C ALA A 49 -6.30 -2.55 -0.64
N GLY A 50 -5.75 -2.80 -1.82
CA GLY A 50 -6.33 -2.34 -3.07
C GLY A 50 -6.08 -0.87 -3.36
N ASN A 51 -6.96 -0.25 -4.12
CA ASN A 51 -6.77 1.12 -4.61
C ASN A 51 -6.83 2.20 -3.51
N VAL A 52 -7.36 1.89 -2.34
CA VAL A 52 -7.29 2.81 -1.18
C VAL A 52 -5.88 2.89 -0.61
N LEU A 53 -5.05 1.87 -0.87
CA LEU A 53 -3.67 1.79 -0.41
C LEU A 53 -2.71 2.40 -1.42
N HIS A 54 -2.77 1.92 -2.65
CA HIS A 54 -2.08 2.47 -3.82
C HIS A 54 -2.81 2.03 -5.09
N VAL A 55 -2.75 2.84 -6.13
CA VAL A 55 -3.44 2.53 -7.37
C VAL A 55 -2.75 1.37 -8.10
N HIS A 56 -3.53 0.35 -8.44
CA HIS A 56 -3.08 -0.82 -9.18
C HIS A 56 -3.39 -0.67 -10.67
N ASP A 57 -2.52 -1.22 -11.51
CA ASP A 57 -2.71 -1.24 -12.96
C ASP A 57 -3.68 -2.36 -13.41
N LEU A 58 -3.74 -3.46 -12.64
CA LEU A 58 -4.58 -4.61 -12.93
C LEU A 58 -5.41 -5.02 -11.71
N VAL A 59 -6.67 -5.41 -11.97
CA VAL A 59 -7.60 -5.90 -10.94
C VAL A 59 -7.08 -7.16 -10.25
N ASP A 60 -6.35 -8.01 -10.95
CA ASP A 60 -5.77 -9.24 -10.39
C ASP A 60 -4.86 -8.94 -9.20
N PHE A 61 -4.08 -7.86 -9.25
CA PHE A 61 -3.24 -7.45 -8.14
C PHE A 61 -4.06 -6.99 -6.94
N VAL A 62 -5.19 -6.32 -7.17
CA VAL A 62 -6.13 -5.93 -6.10
C VAL A 62 -6.67 -7.18 -5.40
N SER A 63 -7.07 -8.19 -6.18
CA SER A 63 -7.59 -9.44 -5.64
C SER A 63 -6.54 -10.18 -4.80
N MET A 64 -5.33 -10.30 -5.31
CA MET A 64 -4.22 -10.95 -4.59
C MET A 64 -3.88 -10.23 -3.28
N GLU A 65 -3.91 -8.92 -3.28
CA GLU A 65 -3.67 -8.09 -2.09
C GLU A 65 -4.79 -8.30 -1.05
N ALA A 66 -6.03 -8.33 -1.51
CA ALA A 66 -7.19 -8.57 -0.66
C ALA A 66 -7.17 -9.96 -0.01
N GLU A 67 -6.74 -10.99 -0.73
CA GLU A 67 -6.58 -12.34 -0.18
C GLU A 67 -5.53 -12.37 0.93
N LYS A 68 -4.39 -11.76 0.71
CA LYS A 68 -3.32 -11.65 1.72
C LYS A 68 -3.78 -10.87 2.95
N LEU A 69 -4.53 -9.79 2.74
CA LEU A 69 -5.13 -9.03 3.83
C LEU A 69 -6.09 -9.89 4.64
N ALA A 70 -6.95 -10.67 3.97
CA ALA A 70 -7.91 -11.55 4.62
C ALA A 70 -7.22 -12.58 5.52
N ASP A 71 -6.14 -13.18 5.05
CA ASP A 71 -5.34 -14.13 5.85
C ASP A 71 -4.75 -13.45 7.09
N SER A 72 -4.22 -12.24 6.92
CA SER A 72 -3.66 -11.45 8.02
C SER A 72 -4.73 -11.05 9.05
N ALA A 73 -5.90 -10.61 8.57
CA ALA A 73 -7.01 -10.25 9.44
C ALA A 73 -7.53 -11.45 10.22
N ALA A 74 -7.64 -12.62 9.58
CA ALA A 74 -8.03 -13.86 10.24
C ALA A 74 -7.02 -14.27 11.32
N ARG A 75 -5.73 -14.15 11.03
CA ARG A 75 -4.66 -14.39 12.02
C ARG A 75 -4.76 -13.42 13.20
N TYR A 76 -5.02 -12.14 12.93
CA TYR A 76 -5.21 -11.13 13.97
C TYR A 76 -6.38 -11.48 14.89
N ILE A 77 -7.51 -11.87 14.33
CA ILE A 77 -8.69 -12.28 15.12
C ILE A 77 -8.37 -13.50 15.98
N LYS A 78 -7.67 -14.48 15.43
CA LYS A 78 -7.35 -15.73 16.09
C LYS A 78 -6.31 -15.57 17.21
N GLU A 79 -5.26 -14.78 16.95
CA GLU A 79 -4.10 -14.64 17.83
C GLU A 79 -4.15 -13.37 18.70
N GLY A 80 -5.06 -12.43 18.38
CA GLY A 80 -5.22 -11.16 19.09
C GLY A 80 -4.19 -10.09 18.72
N LYS A 81 -3.13 -10.46 18.01
CA LYS A 81 -2.08 -9.56 17.54
C LYS A 81 -1.31 -10.18 16.37
N LEU A 82 -0.60 -9.34 15.63
CA LEU A 82 0.35 -9.74 14.60
C LEU A 82 1.78 -9.44 15.06
N PRO A 83 2.81 -10.09 14.46
CA PRO A 83 4.20 -9.74 14.75
C PRO A 83 4.49 -8.27 14.53
N ALA A 84 5.31 -7.69 15.40
CA ALA A 84 5.68 -6.27 15.30
C ALA A 84 6.50 -6.02 14.03
N CYS A 85 6.18 -4.95 13.32
CA CYS A 85 6.86 -4.51 12.11
C CYS A 85 7.53 -3.16 12.35
N GLU A 86 8.75 -3.20 12.85
CA GLU A 86 9.51 -2.01 13.26
C GLU A 86 10.55 -1.56 12.24
N ILE A 87 10.84 -2.42 11.24
CA ILE A 87 11.81 -2.10 10.19
C ILE A 87 11.12 -1.27 9.12
N GLN A 88 11.59 -0.03 8.96
CA GLN A 88 11.06 0.87 7.94
C GLN A 88 11.74 0.63 6.60
N VAL A 89 10.94 0.44 5.55
CA VAL A 89 11.43 0.34 4.16
C VAL A 89 11.69 1.74 3.63
N LYS A 90 12.92 1.98 3.19
CA LYS A 90 13.34 3.25 2.59
C LYS A 90 13.71 3.04 1.14
N THR A 91 13.46 4.04 0.32
CA THR A 91 13.74 4.00 -1.11
C THR A 91 14.67 5.14 -1.52
N ASP A 92 15.39 4.92 -2.62
CA ASP A 92 16.15 5.99 -3.24
C ASP A 92 15.26 6.87 -4.14
N LYS A 93 15.87 7.84 -4.81
CA LYS A 93 15.18 8.79 -5.70
C LYS A 93 14.55 8.16 -6.95
N ASN A 94 14.95 6.96 -7.32
CA ASN A 94 14.48 6.27 -8.54
C ASN A 94 13.20 5.46 -8.30
N ILE A 95 12.88 5.21 -7.04
CA ILE A 95 11.69 4.46 -6.63
C ILE A 95 10.69 5.44 -6.05
N ASN A 96 9.52 5.52 -6.67
CA ASN A 96 8.45 6.41 -6.24
C ASN A 96 7.92 6.01 -4.87
N HIS A 97 7.54 4.75 -4.71
CA HIS A 97 7.06 4.22 -3.45
C HIS A 97 7.21 2.71 -3.35
N THR A 98 7.09 2.22 -2.13
CA THR A 98 6.97 0.79 -1.82
C THR A 98 5.74 0.55 -0.96
N VAL A 99 5.18 -0.66 -1.07
CA VAL A 99 4.14 -1.18 -0.19
C VAL A 99 4.54 -2.61 0.15
N PRO A 100 4.63 -2.99 1.42
CA PRO A 100 4.39 -2.19 2.63
C PRO A 100 5.53 -1.19 2.91
N GLN A 101 5.26 -0.27 3.84
CA GLN A 101 6.26 0.70 4.31
C GLN A 101 7.04 0.18 5.52
N ARG A 102 6.54 -0.85 6.21
CA ARG A 102 7.20 -1.48 7.36
C ARG A 102 7.15 -2.99 7.27
N ILE A 103 8.20 -3.64 7.75
CA ILE A 103 8.30 -5.10 7.76
C ILE A 103 8.77 -5.59 9.13
N SER A 104 8.53 -6.87 9.43
CA SER A 104 9.00 -7.51 10.67
C SER A 104 10.45 -7.93 10.58
N GLY A 105 10.90 -8.36 9.41
CA GLY A 105 12.20 -8.96 9.22
C GLY A 105 12.30 -10.41 9.72
N THR A 106 11.20 -11.01 10.16
CA THR A 106 11.15 -12.37 10.72
C THR A 106 10.41 -13.36 9.84
N GLU A 107 9.62 -12.89 8.89
CA GLU A 107 8.86 -13.73 7.96
C GLU A 107 9.10 -13.26 6.53
N ASP A 108 8.88 -14.14 5.58
CA ASP A 108 8.91 -13.78 4.16
C ASP A 108 7.79 -12.79 3.84
N CYS A 109 8.12 -11.74 3.13
CA CYS A 109 7.16 -10.72 2.72
C CYS A 109 7.34 -10.37 1.24
N CYS A 110 6.29 -9.85 0.65
CA CYS A 110 6.30 -9.37 -0.71
C CYS A 110 6.32 -7.84 -0.70
N LEU A 111 7.35 -7.25 -1.30
CA LEU A 111 7.44 -5.81 -1.49
C LEU A 111 6.99 -5.45 -2.90
N SER A 112 5.97 -4.64 -2.99
CA SER A 112 5.57 -3.99 -4.25
C SER A 112 6.28 -2.65 -4.34
N LEU A 113 6.85 -2.36 -5.48
CA LEU A 113 7.50 -1.07 -5.71
C LEU A 113 7.09 -0.47 -7.04
N ARG A 114 7.13 0.85 -7.11
CA ARG A 114 6.90 1.58 -8.35
C ARG A 114 8.09 2.51 -8.59
N VAL A 115 8.68 2.38 -9.78
CA VAL A 115 9.76 3.27 -10.22
C VAL A 115 9.20 4.57 -10.78
N ASN A 116 10.02 5.64 -10.76
CA ASN A 116 9.59 6.95 -11.26
C ASN A 116 9.44 7.00 -12.77
N ARG A 117 10.18 6.16 -13.49
CA ARG A 117 10.21 6.10 -14.96
C ARG A 117 10.67 4.70 -15.40
N PRO A 118 10.47 4.33 -16.65
CA PRO A 118 11.05 3.09 -17.18
C PRO A 118 12.59 3.13 -17.14
N PHE A 119 13.20 2.03 -16.71
CA PHE A 119 14.65 1.83 -16.71
C PHE A 119 15.00 0.65 -17.59
N LYS A 120 16.17 0.73 -18.25
CA LYS A 120 16.76 -0.37 -19.00
C LYS A 120 18.11 -0.75 -18.38
N ASP A 121 18.45 -2.02 -18.46
CA ASP A 121 19.74 -2.55 -18.02
C ASP A 121 20.12 -2.09 -16.61
N CYS A 122 19.16 -2.20 -15.69
CA CYS A 122 19.31 -1.82 -14.30
C CYS A 122 19.18 -3.03 -13.37
N VAL A 123 19.68 -2.86 -12.16
CA VAL A 123 19.62 -3.86 -11.09
C VAL A 123 18.89 -3.24 -9.89
N LEU A 124 17.98 -4.01 -9.32
CA LEU A 124 17.37 -3.67 -8.05
C LEU A 124 18.26 -4.19 -6.92
N VAL A 125 18.70 -3.29 -6.05
CA VAL A 125 19.54 -3.63 -4.90
C VAL A 125 18.71 -3.43 -3.63
N VAL A 126 18.67 -4.46 -2.79
CA VAL A 126 18.08 -4.41 -1.46
C VAL A 126 19.22 -4.54 -0.44
N SER A 127 19.29 -3.61 0.50
CA SER A 127 20.32 -3.60 1.53
C SER A 127 19.74 -3.23 2.89
N HIS A 128 20.45 -3.56 3.94
CA HIS A 128 20.10 -3.24 5.33
C HIS A 128 21.28 -2.66 6.10
#